data_0859f241deff0d5c94a637b7e827e910
#
_entry.id   0859f241deff0d5c94a637b7e827e910
#
_cell.length_a   1.000
_cell.length_b   1.000
_cell.length_c   1.000
_cell.angle_alpha   90.00
_cell.angle_beta   90.00
_cell.angle_gamma   90.00
#
_symmetry.space_group_name_H-M   'P 1'
#
loop_
_entity.id
_entity.type
_entity.pdbx_description
1 polymer ?
#
loop_
_entity_poly.entity_id
_entity_poly.type
_entity_poly.pdbx_seq_one_letter_code
_entity_poly.pdbx_strand_id
1 'polypeptide(L)'
;MKCSWCQQEFARELWLREILWPLGIPASEKCPDCRNKLQFVDLTSCCKTCCNESQNCRDCRYWGQRYPKFQLQHRALMTYNQGMQEWLHQYKLMGDFRLRATFLPEIKQAFKGLLYDLVIPIPLSHERYQQRGFNQVTAVLQAAGIDYRSLLKKKIYLPPQAAMTRNERLAAPQPFIIEKGQEIKDKRVLLVDDVYTTGQTIYHAAEVLLTCQPKTITSFSFAR
;
A
#
# COMPACT_ATOMS: atom_id res chain seq x y z
N MET A 1 14.31 -17.36 -17.33
CA MET A 1 14.42 -16.60 -16.06
C MET A 1 13.44 -17.14 -15.04
N LYS A 2 13.62 -16.81 -13.73
CA LYS A 2 12.70 -17.24 -12.68
C LYS A 2 11.61 -16.20 -12.44
N CYS A 3 10.37 -16.65 -12.31
CA CYS A 3 9.24 -15.78 -11.96
C CYS A 3 9.42 -15.18 -10.57
N SER A 4 9.21 -13.87 -10.43
CA SER A 4 9.31 -13.16 -9.15
C SER A 4 8.23 -13.53 -8.14
N TRP A 5 7.17 -14.23 -8.55
CA TRP A 5 6.11 -14.70 -7.67
C TRP A 5 6.21 -16.22 -7.42
N CYS A 6 5.92 -17.07 -8.44
CA CYS A 6 5.85 -18.52 -8.24
C CYS A 6 7.22 -19.23 -8.29
N GLN A 7 8.30 -18.52 -8.61
CA GLN A 7 9.66 -19.02 -8.73
C GLN A 7 9.89 -20.07 -9.85
N GLN A 8 8.87 -20.38 -10.63
CA GLN A 8 9.01 -21.28 -11.79
C GLN A 8 9.86 -20.62 -12.87
N GLU A 9 10.58 -21.42 -13.59
CA GLU A 9 11.33 -20.97 -14.77
C GLU A 9 10.36 -20.75 -15.94
N PHE A 10 10.56 -19.66 -16.66
CA PHE A 10 9.78 -19.36 -17.86
C PHE A 10 10.67 -18.74 -18.94
N ALA A 11 10.34 -19.00 -20.19
CA ALA A 11 10.94 -18.33 -21.32
C ALA A 11 10.39 -16.91 -21.44
N ARG A 12 11.28 -15.95 -21.64
CA ARG A 12 10.92 -14.56 -21.91
C ARG A 12 11.28 -14.23 -23.36
N GLU A 13 10.35 -13.65 -24.08
CA GLU A 13 10.65 -13.05 -25.36
C GLU A 13 11.41 -11.74 -25.14
N LEU A 14 12.60 -11.65 -25.70
CA LEU A 14 13.41 -10.44 -25.67
C LEU A 14 13.09 -9.56 -26.87
N TRP A 15 12.88 -8.29 -26.61
CA TRP A 15 12.79 -7.31 -27.69
C TRP A 15 14.19 -7.03 -28.25
N LEU A 16 14.29 -6.72 -29.54
CA LEU A 16 15.56 -6.42 -30.20
C LEU A 16 16.39 -5.35 -29.44
N ARG A 17 15.72 -4.32 -28.91
CA ARG A 17 16.35 -3.29 -28.07
C ARG A 17 16.97 -3.83 -26.78
N GLU A 18 16.40 -4.89 -26.19
CA GLU A 18 16.90 -5.52 -24.97
C GLU A 18 18.09 -6.45 -25.27
N ILE A 19 18.12 -7.04 -26.46
CA ILE A 19 19.26 -7.80 -26.93
C ILE A 19 20.45 -6.87 -27.19
N LEU A 20 20.21 -5.71 -27.80
CA LEU A 20 21.24 -4.72 -28.10
C LEU A 20 21.68 -3.90 -26.88
N TRP A 21 20.79 -3.73 -25.90
CA TRP A 21 21.03 -2.94 -24.68
C TRP A 21 20.53 -3.67 -23.43
N PRO A 22 21.24 -4.68 -22.92
CA PRO A 22 20.77 -5.55 -21.84
C PRO A 22 20.60 -4.87 -20.48
N LEU A 23 21.13 -3.65 -20.29
CA LEU A 23 20.94 -2.85 -19.07
C LEU A 23 19.47 -2.44 -18.81
N GLY A 24 18.58 -2.56 -19.80
CA GLY A 24 17.15 -2.29 -19.69
C GLY A 24 16.31 -3.49 -19.26
N ILE A 25 16.91 -4.67 -19.07
CA ILE A 25 16.18 -5.88 -18.65
C ILE A 25 15.77 -5.76 -17.18
N PRO A 26 14.45 -5.83 -16.86
CA PRO A 26 14.04 -5.75 -15.45
C PRO A 26 14.60 -6.90 -14.63
N ALA A 27 15.14 -6.58 -13.46
CA ALA A 27 15.68 -7.57 -12.51
C ALA A 27 14.61 -8.53 -11.93
N SER A 28 13.33 -8.17 -12.06
CA SER A 28 12.19 -8.91 -11.53
C SER A 28 11.06 -8.92 -12.55
N GLU A 29 10.62 -10.11 -12.95
CA GLU A 29 9.50 -10.29 -13.87
C GLU A 29 8.59 -11.43 -13.43
N LYS A 30 7.30 -11.32 -13.77
CA LYS A 30 6.27 -12.35 -13.51
C LYS A 30 6.06 -13.19 -14.75
N CYS A 31 5.93 -14.52 -14.60
CA CYS A 31 5.49 -15.37 -15.70
C CYS A 31 4.06 -14.97 -16.18
N PRO A 32 3.65 -15.34 -17.39
CA PRO A 32 2.34 -15.03 -17.91
C PRO A 32 1.20 -15.44 -16.98
N ASP A 33 1.25 -16.65 -16.39
CA ASP A 33 0.22 -17.15 -15.47
C ASP A 33 0.08 -16.29 -14.23
N CYS A 34 1.19 -15.90 -13.60
CA CYS A 34 1.17 -15.01 -12.44
C CYS A 34 0.70 -13.60 -12.81
N ARG A 35 1.03 -13.13 -14.00
CA ARG A 35 0.57 -11.82 -14.51
C ARG A 35 -0.94 -11.82 -14.71
N ASN A 36 -1.50 -12.89 -15.29
CA ASN A 36 -2.92 -13.02 -15.58
C ASN A 36 -3.80 -13.13 -14.31
N LYS A 37 -3.22 -13.51 -13.17
CA LYS A 37 -3.92 -13.50 -11.88
C LYS A 37 -4.16 -12.09 -11.33
N LEU A 38 -3.49 -11.08 -11.85
CA LEU A 38 -3.50 -9.72 -11.32
C LEU A 38 -4.42 -8.82 -12.17
N GLN A 39 -5.16 -7.97 -11.50
CA GLN A 39 -5.99 -6.96 -12.11
C GLN A 39 -5.63 -5.58 -11.55
N PHE A 40 -5.22 -4.67 -12.43
CA PHE A 40 -4.96 -3.29 -12.07
C PHE A 40 -6.25 -2.52 -11.90
N VAL A 41 -6.24 -1.55 -10.98
CA VAL A 41 -7.39 -0.64 -10.79
C VAL A 41 -7.53 0.24 -12.02
N ASP A 42 -8.72 0.23 -12.61
CA ASP A 42 -9.08 1.20 -13.65
C ASP A 42 -9.43 2.55 -13.00
N LEU A 43 -8.51 3.50 -13.09
CA LEU A 43 -8.67 4.83 -12.53
C LEU A 43 -9.73 5.68 -13.22
N THR A 44 -10.25 5.26 -14.37
CA THR A 44 -11.29 5.98 -15.11
C THR A 44 -12.68 5.68 -14.58
N SER A 45 -12.93 4.45 -14.17
CA SER A 45 -14.23 3.93 -13.73
C SER A 45 -14.40 3.85 -12.22
N CYS A 46 -13.30 3.84 -11.44
CA CYS A 46 -13.34 3.70 -9.99
C CYS A 46 -13.78 4.98 -9.25
N CYS A 47 -14.09 4.83 -7.95
CA CYS A 47 -14.33 5.93 -7.03
C CYS A 47 -13.12 6.89 -6.99
N LYS A 48 -13.35 8.17 -7.25
CA LYS A 48 -12.28 9.20 -7.30
C LYS A 48 -11.58 9.43 -5.97
N THR A 49 -12.23 9.05 -4.86
CA THR A 49 -11.69 9.22 -3.51
C THR A 49 -10.86 8.02 -3.06
N CYS A 50 -11.35 6.77 -3.27
CA CYS A 50 -10.71 5.58 -2.68
C CYS A 50 -10.47 4.44 -3.67
N CYS A 51 -10.63 4.64 -4.95
CA CYS A 51 -10.45 3.64 -6.00
C CYS A 51 -11.33 2.37 -5.86
N ASN A 52 -12.46 2.45 -5.13
CA ASN A 52 -13.44 1.37 -5.12
C ASN A 52 -14.12 1.25 -6.49
N GLU A 53 -14.55 0.06 -6.89
CA GLU A 53 -15.26 -0.17 -8.16
C GLU A 53 -16.56 0.64 -8.25
N SER A 54 -17.23 0.87 -7.11
CA SER A 54 -18.43 1.68 -7.07
C SER A 54 -18.11 3.17 -6.90
N GLN A 55 -18.51 4.00 -7.85
CA GLN A 55 -18.40 5.46 -7.75
C GLN A 55 -19.20 6.04 -6.58
N ASN A 56 -20.34 5.43 -6.22
CA ASN A 56 -21.15 5.82 -5.05
C ASN A 56 -20.70 5.06 -3.78
N CYS A 57 -19.46 5.27 -3.40
CA CYS A 57 -18.81 4.52 -2.35
C CYS A 57 -19.36 4.84 -0.96
N ARG A 58 -19.96 3.84 -0.29
CA ARG A 58 -20.50 3.94 1.07
C ARG A 58 -19.44 4.35 2.09
N ASP A 59 -18.23 3.82 1.97
CA ASP A 59 -17.15 4.12 2.91
C ASP A 59 -16.69 5.58 2.77
N CYS A 60 -16.62 6.12 1.55
CA CYS A 60 -16.27 7.52 1.31
C CYS A 60 -17.31 8.47 1.86
N ARG A 61 -18.61 8.14 1.77
CA ARG A 61 -19.67 8.92 2.39
C ARG A 61 -19.56 8.95 3.91
N TYR A 62 -19.32 7.78 4.52
CA TYR A 62 -19.10 7.68 5.97
C TYR A 62 -17.93 8.57 6.43
N TRP A 63 -16.78 8.45 5.77
CA TRP A 63 -15.60 9.24 6.13
C TRP A 63 -15.77 10.74 5.84
N GLY A 64 -16.44 11.10 4.76
CA GLY A 64 -16.76 12.49 4.44
C GLY A 64 -17.66 13.17 5.50
N GLN A 65 -18.61 12.42 6.07
CA GLN A 65 -19.44 12.92 7.19
C GLN A 65 -18.62 13.06 8.48
N ARG A 66 -17.71 12.12 8.75
CA ARG A 66 -16.89 12.14 9.97
C ARG A 66 -15.78 13.19 9.92
N TYR A 67 -15.23 13.46 8.74
CA TYR A 67 -14.14 14.43 8.53
C TYR A 67 -14.50 15.46 7.44
N PRO A 68 -15.48 16.33 7.67
CA PRO A 68 -16.01 17.23 6.62
C PRO A 68 -14.98 18.24 6.09
N LYS A 69 -13.94 18.54 6.88
CA LYS A 69 -12.84 19.45 6.50
C LYS A 69 -11.62 18.74 5.89
N PHE A 70 -11.65 17.41 5.79
CA PHE A 70 -10.53 16.64 5.28
C PHE A 70 -11.01 15.61 4.26
N GLN A 71 -10.58 15.78 3.01
CA GLN A 71 -10.90 14.87 1.91
C GLN A 71 -9.64 14.10 1.50
N LEU A 72 -9.59 12.83 1.90
CA LEU A 72 -8.50 11.94 1.51
C LEU A 72 -8.62 11.59 0.03
N GLN A 73 -7.50 11.70 -0.71
CA GLN A 73 -7.35 11.10 -2.03
C GLN A 73 -6.49 9.84 -1.91
N HIS A 74 -7.07 8.70 -2.25
CA HIS A 74 -6.39 7.42 -2.25
C HIS A 74 -6.15 6.91 -3.66
N ARG A 75 -5.02 6.26 -3.88
CA ARG A 75 -4.68 5.51 -5.09
C ARG A 75 -4.39 4.07 -4.70
N ALA A 76 -4.89 3.13 -5.48
CA ALA A 76 -4.55 1.72 -5.35
C ALA A 76 -3.93 1.21 -6.66
N LEU A 77 -2.98 0.28 -6.55
CA LEU A 77 -2.33 -0.29 -7.72
C LEU A 77 -3.20 -1.37 -8.36
N MET A 78 -3.71 -2.31 -7.55
CA MET A 78 -4.45 -3.48 -8.01
C MET A 78 -5.78 -3.64 -7.28
N THR A 79 -6.71 -4.36 -7.90
CA THR A 79 -7.92 -4.82 -7.23
C THR A 79 -7.58 -5.95 -6.25
N TYR A 80 -8.33 -6.04 -5.15
CA TYR A 80 -8.18 -7.11 -4.16
C TYR A 80 -8.91 -8.39 -4.62
N ASN A 81 -8.48 -8.95 -5.76
CA ASN A 81 -8.99 -10.18 -6.34
C ASN A 81 -8.31 -11.43 -5.72
N GLN A 82 -8.70 -12.63 -6.19
CA GLN A 82 -8.13 -13.90 -5.71
C GLN A 82 -6.60 -13.96 -5.87
N GLY A 83 -6.05 -13.51 -7.01
CA GLY A 83 -4.60 -13.50 -7.23
C GLY A 83 -3.87 -12.61 -6.22
N MET A 84 -4.43 -11.43 -5.93
CA MET A 84 -3.85 -10.54 -4.92
C MET A 84 -3.97 -11.11 -3.49
N GLN A 85 -5.05 -11.82 -3.19
CA GLN A 85 -5.21 -12.55 -1.92
C GLN A 85 -4.14 -13.64 -1.76
N GLU A 86 -3.91 -14.45 -2.80
CA GLU A 86 -2.88 -15.49 -2.83
C GLU A 86 -1.48 -14.89 -2.59
N TRP A 87 -1.16 -13.81 -3.31
CA TRP A 87 0.12 -13.12 -3.14
C TRP A 87 0.31 -12.58 -1.73
N LEU A 88 -0.70 -11.88 -1.20
CA LEU A 88 -0.67 -11.35 0.17
C LEU A 88 -0.58 -12.43 1.23
N HIS A 89 -1.24 -13.56 1.04
CA HIS A 89 -1.14 -14.71 1.92
C HIS A 89 0.31 -15.22 2.00
N GLN A 90 0.94 -15.46 0.86
CA GLN A 90 2.33 -15.91 0.79
C GLN A 90 3.27 -14.87 1.42
N TYR A 91 3.10 -13.60 1.08
CA TYR A 91 3.96 -12.53 1.55
C TYR A 91 3.80 -12.26 3.05
N LYS A 92 2.56 -12.20 3.56
CA LYS A 92 2.27 -11.82 4.95
C LYS A 92 2.28 -12.98 5.94
N LEU A 93 1.70 -14.13 5.56
CA LEU A 93 1.47 -15.24 6.48
C LEU A 93 2.55 -16.32 6.36
N MET A 94 3.00 -16.62 5.16
CA MET A 94 4.11 -17.55 4.95
C MET A 94 5.48 -16.86 5.06
N GLY A 95 5.52 -15.53 5.15
CA GLY A 95 6.75 -14.77 5.34
C GLY A 95 7.71 -14.79 4.14
N ASP A 96 7.22 -15.06 2.92
CA ASP A 96 8.08 -15.07 1.74
C ASP A 96 8.58 -13.66 1.38
N PHE A 97 9.68 -13.28 1.99
CA PHE A 97 10.28 -11.96 1.84
C PHE A 97 10.72 -11.63 0.39
N ARG A 98 10.94 -12.64 -0.46
CA ARG A 98 11.31 -12.45 -1.87
C ARG A 98 10.20 -11.71 -2.63
N LEU A 99 8.95 -11.93 -2.24
CA LEU A 99 7.77 -11.34 -2.89
C LEU A 99 7.73 -9.81 -2.82
N ARG A 100 8.53 -9.15 -1.96
CA ARG A 100 8.67 -7.69 -1.96
C ARG A 100 9.07 -7.12 -3.33
N ALA A 101 9.69 -7.95 -4.17
CA ALA A 101 10.17 -7.56 -5.50
C ALA A 101 9.14 -7.79 -6.63
N THR A 102 7.99 -8.43 -6.34
CA THR A 102 7.03 -8.87 -7.38
C THR A 102 6.50 -7.72 -8.23
N PHE A 103 6.25 -6.56 -7.63
CA PHE A 103 5.59 -5.41 -8.28
C PHE A 103 6.49 -4.18 -8.42
N LEU A 104 7.80 -4.34 -8.40
CA LEU A 104 8.73 -3.20 -8.44
C LEU A 104 8.53 -2.28 -9.66
N PRO A 105 8.39 -2.80 -10.89
CA PRO A 105 8.17 -1.95 -12.05
C PRO A 105 6.90 -1.12 -11.94
N GLU A 106 5.80 -1.75 -11.53
CA GLU A 106 4.49 -1.12 -11.42
C GLU A 106 4.44 -0.09 -10.29
N ILE A 107 5.05 -0.40 -9.15
CA ILE A 107 5.14 0.52 -8.00
C ILE A 107 5.99 1.73 -8.37
N LYS A 108 7.17 1.53 -8.97
CA LYS A 108 8.01 2.64 -9.43
C LYS A 108 7.27 3.55 -10.42
N GLN A 109 6.51 2.96 -11.34
CA GLN A 109 5.72 3.72 -12.30
C GLN A 109 4.58 4.49 -11.63
N ALA A 110 3.86 3.86 -10.70
CA ALA A 110 2.78 4.51 -9.95
C ALA A 110 3.30 5.71 -9.13
N PHE A 111 4.44 5.56 -8.46
CA PHE A 111 5.03 6.62 -7.63
C PHE A 111 5.52 7.82 -8.43
N LYS A 112 5.94 7.65 -9.70
CA LYS A 112 6.31 8.78 -10.59
C LYS A 112 5.13 9.73 -10.85
N GLY A 113 3.89 9.23 -10.80
CA GLY A 113 2.67 10.02 -10.99
C GLY A 113 2.11 10.65 -9.72
N LEU A 114 2.74 10.46 -8.55
CA LEU A 114 2.27 10.97 -7.28
C LEU A 114 3.06 12.22 -6.83
N LEU A 115 2.35 13.19 -6.25
CA LEU A 115 2.95 14.41 -5.72
C LEU A 115 3.11 14.28 -4.21
N TYR A 116 4.34 14.13 -3.73
CA TYR A 116 4.66 14.05 -2.31
C TYR A 116 6.05 14.63 -2.01
N ASP A 117 6.23 15.05 -0.76
CA ASP A 117 7.53 15.46 -0.20
C ASP A 117 8.01 14.43 0.84
N LEU A 118 7.07 13.62 1.38
CA LEU A 118 7.33 12.69 2.46
C LEU A 118 6.45 11.45 2.31
N VAL A 119 7.07 10.27 2.31
CA VAL A 119 6.36 8.97 2.34
C VAL A 119 6.38 8.44 3.76
N ILE A 120 5.19 8.08 4.28
CA ILE A 120 5.02 7.50 5.61
C ILE A 120 4.30 6.15 5.49
N PRO A 121 5.00 5.03 5.71
CA PRO A 121 4.38 3.71 5.72
C PRO A 121 3.52 3.51 6.97
N ILE A 122 2.43 2.77 6.83
CA ILE A 122 1.62 2.34 7.97
C ILE A 122 2.42 1.32 8.80
N PRO A 123 2.57 1.54 10.12
CA PRO A 123 3.31 0.63 10.98
C PRO A 123 2.54 -0.64 11.29
N LEU A 124 3.25 -1.75 11.45
CA LEU A 124 2.72 -2.97 12.06
C LEU A 124 2.61 -2.83 13.59
N SER A 125 1.73 -3.65 14.21
CA SER A 125 1.83 -3.87 15.65
C SER A 125 3.11 -4.66 15.97
N HIS A 126 3.57 -4.56 17.22
CA HIS A 126 4.77 -5.26 17.70
C HIS A 126 4.65 -6.77 17.49
N GLU A 127 3.50 -7.35 17.85
CA GLU A 127 3.22 -8.78 17.74
C GLU A 127 3.30 -9.26 16.26
N ARG A 128 2.71 -8.48 15.35
CA ARG A 128 2.76 -8.81 13.91
C ARG A 128 4.17 -8.68 13.35
N TYR A 129 4.94 -7.72 13.85
CA TYR A 129 6.34 -7.58 13.46
C TYR A 129 7.17 -8.77 13.95
N GLN A 130 6.98 -9.20 15.20
CA GLN A 130 7.65 -10.40 15.73
C GLN A 130 7.30 -11.68 14.97
N GLN A 131 6.01 -11.86 14.63
CA GLN A 131 5.56 -13.03 13.87
C GLN A 131 6.09 -13.06 12.43
N ARG A 132 6.20 -11.89 11.79
CA ARG A 132 6.53 -11.76 10.37
C ARG A 132 8.01 -11.49 10.10
N GLY A 133 8.70 -10.85 11.03
CA GLY A 133 10.09 -10.44 10.91
C GLY A 133 10.32 -9.16 10.11
N PHE A 134 9.30 -8.65 9.39
CA PHE A 134 9.41 -7.44 8.57
C PHE A 134 8.07 -6.71 8.43
N ASN A 135 8.12 -5.42 8.12
CA ASN A 135 6.95 -4.68 7.66
C ASN A 135 6.85 -4.80 6.13
N GLN A 136 5.73 -5.33 5.64
CA GLN A 136 5.49 -5.59 4.23
C GLN A 136 5.54 -4.33 3.36
N VAL A 137 5.11 -3.19 3.88
CA VAL A 137 5.11 -1.93 3.16
C VAL A 137 6.53 -1.40 3.02
N THR A 138 7.27 -1.31 4.14
CA THR A 138 8.65 -0.80 4.13
C THR A 138 9.58 -1.67 3.30
N ALA A 139 9.41 -3.01 3.34
CA ALA A 139 10.22 -3.92 2.54
C ALA A 139 10.03 -3.72 1.02
N VAL A 140 8.79 -3.44 0.59
CA VAL A 140 8.50 -3.10 -0.82
C VAL A 140 9.06 -1.73 -1.19
N LEU A 141 8.88 -0.71 -0.34
CA LEU A 141 9.42 0.63 -0.59
C LEU A 141 10.95 0.61 -0.71
N GLN A 142 11.64 -0.10 0.19
CA GLN A 142 13.09 -0.30 0.13
C GLN A 142 13.53 -0.98 -1.16
N ALA A 143 12.86 -2.08 -1.55
CA ALA A 143 13.17 -2.78 -2.80
C ALA A 143 12.91 -1.91 -4.04
N ALA A 144 11.95 -0.99 -3.97
CA ALA A 144 11.66 -0.02 -5.02
C ALA A 144 12.63 1.18 -5.04
N GLY A 145 13.47 1.35 -4.02
CA GLY A 145 14.35 2.53 -3.87
C GLY A 145 13.56 3.81 -3.56
N ILE A 146 12.44 3.68 -2.85
CA ILE A 146 11.59 4.80 -2.43
C ILE A 146 11.93 5.16 -0.99
N ASP A 147 12.40 6.39 -0.79
CA ASP A 147 12.70 6.91 0.54
C ASP A 147 11.42 7.11 1.36
N TYR A 148 11.48 6.77 2.64
CA TYR A 148 10.36 6.94 3.56
C TYR A 148 10.82 7.31 4.98
N ARG A 149 9.89 7.77 5.81
CA ARG A 149 10.10 8.03 7.24
C ARG A 149 9.07 7.28 8.07
N SER A 150 9.53 6.49 9.06
CA SER A 150 8.68 5.75 10.01
C SER A 150 8.33 6.66 11.19
N LEU A 151 7.45 7.64 10.96
CA LEU A 151 7.04 8.64 11.96
C LEU A 151 5.82 8.22 12.77
N LEU A 152 5.06 7.24 12.30
CA LEU A 152 3.92 6.67 13.00
C LEU A 152 4.34 5.44 13.79
N LYS A 153 3.82 5.29 15.00
CA LYS A 153 3.87 4.06 15.79
C LYS A 153 2.47 3.59 16.14
N LYS A 154 2.31 2.27 16.28
CA LYS A 154 1.07 1.67 16.77
C LYS A 154 1.12 1.51 18.28
N LYS A 155 0.06 1.91 18.99
CA LYS A 155 -0.09 1.71 20.45
C LYS A 155 -0.06 0.22 20.77
N ILE A 156 0.57 -0.13 21.90
CA ILE A 156 0.85 -1.53 22.29
C ILE A 156 -0.43 -2.30 22.71
N TYR A 157 -1.47 -1.59 23.17
CA TYR A 157 -2.68 -2.20 23.74
C TYR A 157 -3.93 -1.93 22.91
N LEU A 158 -4.18 -2.75 21.91
CA LEU A 158 -5.48 -2.82 21.24
C LEU A 158 -5.76 -4.28 20.87
N PRO A 159 -6.98 -4.80 21.10
CA PRO A 159 -7.33 -6.16 20.72
C PRO A 159 -7.13 -6.39 19.22
N PRO A 160 -6.82 -7.63 18.79
CA PRO A 160 -6.58 -7.95 17.38
C PRO A 160 -7.80 -7.60 16.52
N GLN A 161 -7.62 -6.72 15.54
CA GLN A 161 -8.69 -6.28 14.62
C GLN A 161 -9.17 -7.39 13.65
N ALA A 162 -8.46 -8.52 13.57
CA ALA A 162 -8.80 -9.62 12.66
C ALA A 162 -10.14 -10.28 12.96
N ALA A 163 -10.61 -10.26 14.22
CA ALA A 163 -11.89 -10.82 14.64
C ALA A 163 -13.04 -9.78 14.66
N MET A 164 -12.78 -8.52 14.34
CA MET A 164 -13.78 -7.45 14.42
C MET A 164 -14.66 -7.40 13.18
N THR A 165 -15.96 -7.20 13.39
CA THR A 165 -16.91 -6.84 12.34
C THR A 165 -16.55 -5.49 11.71
N ARG A 166 -17.16 -5.17 10.57
CA ARG A 166 -16.96 -3.87 9.90
C ARG A 166 -17.30 -2.69 10.84
N ASN A 167 -18.41 -2.77 11.58
CA ASN A 167 -18.86 -1.70 12.47
C ASN A 167 -17.93 -1.53 13.69
N GLU A 168 -17.48 -2.61 14.29
CA GLU A 168 -16.48 -2.59 15.38
C GLU A 168 -15.15 -1.99 14.91
N ARG A 169 -14.72 -2.29 13.69
CA ARG A 169 -13.52 -1.66 13.10
C ARG A 169 -13.69 -0.16 12.95
N LEU A 170 -14.84 0.33 12.50
CA LEU A 170 -15.11 1.77 12.35
C LEU A 170 -15.21 2.50 13.69
N ALA A 171 -15.61 1.83 14.76
CA ALA A 171 -15.71 2.36 16.13
C ALA A 171 -14.41 2.18 16.95
N ALA A 172 -13.40 1.47 16.43
CA ALA A 172 -12.17 1.19 17.17
C ALA A 172 -11.42 2.49 17.54
N PRO A 173 -10.81 2.55 18.74
CA PRO A 173 -10.08 3.73 19.18
C PRO A 173 -8.86 4.00 18.30
N GLN A 174 -8.35 5.24 18.37
CA GLN A 174 -7.16 5.70 17.62
C GLN A 174 -5.94 4.84 17.94
N PRO A 175 -5.43 4.02 16.98
CA PRO A 175 -4.34 3.08 17.24
C PRO A 175 -2.95 3.69 17.07
N PHE A 176 -2.84 4.89 16.50
CA PHE A 176 -1.55 5.49 16.15
C PHE A 176 -1.14 6.61 17.08
N ILE A 177 0.17 6.76 17.22
CA ILE A 177 0.85 7.93 17.79
C ILE A 177 1.92 8.39 16.81
N ILE A 178 2.29 9.66 16.92
CA ILE A 178 3.31 10.26 16.06
C ILE A 178 4.59 10.53 16.85
N GLU A 179 5.72 10.28 16.21
CA GLU A 179 7.03 10.72 16.66
C GLU A 179 7.57 11.79 15.72
N LYS A 180 8.22 12.82 16.27
CA LYS A 180 8.86 13.89 15.49
C LYS A 180 7.92 14.60 14.49
N GLY A 181 6.76 15.03 14.96
CA GLY A 181 5.73 15.68 14.13
C GLY A 181 6.20 16.93 13.38
N GLN A 182 7.28 17.58 13.82
CA GLN A 182 7.87 18.75 13.15
C GLN A 182 8.33 18.46 11.72
N GLU A 183 8.73 17.23 11.41
CA GLU A 183 9.15 16.82 10.07
C GLU A 183 8.01 16.87 9.04
N ILE A 184 6.74 16.96 9.50
CA ILE A 184 5.53 16.86 8.68
C ILE A 184 4.99 18.24 8.29
N LYS A 185 5.27 19.25 9.09
CA LYS A 185 4.73 20.60 8.88
C LYS A 185 5.00 21.08 7.45
N ASP A 186 3.96 21.59 6.81
CA ASP A 186 3.96 22.14 5.45
C ASP A 186 4.38 21.15 4.33
N LYS A 187 4.47 19.84 4.62
CA LYS A 187 4.82 18.81 3.64
C LYS A 187 3.60 18.15 3.01
N ARG A 188 3.74 17.76 1.75
CA ARG A 188 2.79 16.84 1.09
C ARG A 188 3.13 15.42 1.53
N VAL A 189 2.26 14.83 2.33
CA VAL A 189 2.45 13.49 2.90
C VAL A 189 1.74 12.45 2.05
N LEU A 190 2.45 11.37 1.71
CA LEU A 190 1.89 10.16 1.11
C LEU A 190 1.91 9.04 2.15
N LEU A 191 0.73 8.65 2.64
CA LEU A 191 0.56 7.45 3.46
C LEU A 191 0.56 6.20 2.58
N VAL A 192 1.31 5.16 2.96
CA VAL A 192 1.37 3.91 2.19
C VAL A 192 0.97 2.73 3.06
N ASP A 193 0.01 1.92 2.55
CA ASP A 193 -0.45 0.68 3.17
C ASP A 193 -0.39 -0.47 2.17
N ASP A 194 -0.57 -1.70 2.62
CA ASP A 194 -0.65 -2.86 1.73
C ASP A 194 -2.04 -3.02 1.12
N VAL A 195 -3.12 -2.90 1.90
CA VAL A 195 -4.50 -3.05 1.44
C VAL A 195 -5.40 -1.98 2.04
N TYR A 196 -6.09 -1.26 1.17
CA TYR A 196 -7.15 -0.37 1.59
C TYR A 196 -8.49 -1.12 1.55
N THR A 197 -9.11 -1.37 2.68
CA THR A 197 -10.44 -2.01 2.76
C THR A 197 -11.53 -0.98 3.01
N THR A 198 -11.77 -0.61 4.26
CA THR A 198 -12.74 0.40 4.67
C THR A 198 -12.15 1.81 4.77
N GLY A 199 -10.85 1.93 4.64
CA GLY A 199 -10.11 3.18 4.83
C GLY A 199 -9.75 3.50 6.28
N GLN A 200 -10.25 2.74 7.25
CA GLN A 200 -10.08 3.04 8.67
C GLN A 200 -8.62 3.25 9.07
N THR A 201 -7.73 2.35 8.69
CA THR A 201 -6.28 2.46 8.99
C THR A 201 -5.72 3.79 8.50
N ILE A 202 -6.03 4.15 7.26
CA ILE A 202 -5.52 5.37 6.63
C ILE A 202 -6.14 6.62 7.27
N TYR A 203 -7.46 6.62 7.55
CA TYR A 203 -8.09 7.77 8.21
C TYR A 203 -7.60 7.97 9.63
N HIS A 204 -7.39 6.91 10.42
CA HIS A 204 -6.77 7.03 11.74
C HIS A 204 -5.32 7.56 11.67
N ALA A 205 -4.53 7.10 10.70
CA ALA A 205 -3.20 7.64 10.49
C ALA A 205 -3.25 9.12 10.10
N ALA A 206 -4.12 9.48 9.15
CA ALA A 206 -4.30 10.86 8.72
C ALA A 206 -4.75 11.78 9.87
N GLU A 207 -5.66 11.33 10.75
CA GLU A 207 -6.14 12.10 11.91
C GLU A 207 -4.97 12.54 12.81
N VAL A 208 -4.04 11.63 13.11
CA VAL A 208 -2.86 11.95 13.92
C VAL A 208 -1.90 12.89 13.17
N LEU A 209 -1.72 12.67 11.86
CA LEU A 209 -0.84 13.52 11.04
C LEU A 209 -1.38 14.95 10.87
N LEU A 210 -2.70 15.13 10.81
CA LEU A 210 -3.34 16.46 10.70
C LEU A 210 -2.99 17.37 11.87
N THR A 211 -2.71 16.83 13.06
CA THR A 211 -2.26 17.62 14.23
C THR A 211 -0.90 18.30 13.99
N CYS A 212 -0.12 17.80 13.03
CA CYS A 212 1.20 18.32 12.66
C CYS A 212 1.18 19.29 11.47
N GLN A 213 0.00 19.74 11.05
CA GLN A 213 -0.19 20.76 10.00
C GLN A 213 0.51 20.43 8.67
N PRO A 214 0.30 19.25 8.07
CA PRO A 214 0.80 18.95 6.73
C PRO A 214 0.15 19.86 5.68
N LYS A 215 0.83 20.09 4.56
CA LYS A 215 0.25 20.80 3.41
C LYS A 215 -0.89 20.00 2.79
N THR A 216 -0.68 18.70 2.57
CA THR A 216 -1.69 17.75 2.08
C THR A 216 -1.38 16.35 2.63
N ILE A 217 -2.43 15.51 2.74
CA ILE A 217 -2.27 14.08 2.98
C ILE A 217 -3.00 13.34 1.85
N THR A 218 -2.28 12.49 1.17
CA THR A 218 -2.79 11.53 0.19
C THR A 218 -2.39 10.11 0.62
N SER A 219 -2.95 9.09 -0.01
CA SER A 219 -2.58 7.71 0.34
C SER A 219 -2.47 6.81 -0.89
N PHE A 220 -1.69 5.76 -0.72
CA PHE A 220 -1.46 4.73 -1.72
C PHE A 220 -1.53 3.33 -1.06
N SER A 221 -2.09 2.35 -1.76
CA SER A 221 -2.00 0.94 -1.36
C SER A 221 -1.68 0.03 -2.53
N PHE A 222 -1.15 -1.16 -2.22
CA PHE A 222 -0.87 -2.17 -3.26
C PHE A 222 -2.16 -2.77 -3.77
N ALA A 223 -3.21 -2.85 -2.93
CA ALA A 223 -4.52 -3.36 -3.34
C ALA A 223 -5.69 -2.59 -2.71
N ARG A 224 -6.85 -2.68 -3.39
CA ARG A 224 -8.12 -2.12 -2.97
C ARG A 224 -9.26 -3.09 -3.32
#